data_838368a31f53c85253564d2cea64c8eb
#
_entry.id   838368a31f53c85253564d2cea64c8eb
#
_cell.length_a   1.000
_cell.length_b   1.000
_cell.length_c   1.000
_cell.angle_alpha   90.00
_cell.angle_beta   90.00
_cell.angle_gamma   90.00
#
_symmetry.space_group_name_H-M   'P 1'
#
loop_
_entity.id
_entity.type
_entity.pdbx_description
1 polymer ?
#
loop_
_entity_poly.entity_id
_entity_poly.type
_entity_poly.pdbx_seq_one_letter_code
_entity_poly.pdbx_strand_id
1 'polypeptide(L)'
;MKNKVLFCVTLLLAACGAANDAPKEEGVKVGKTSSLRNLVPAEGLERQAAQQYLQLKQQTASKKALAPDTYPELVRLRAIAQRIIPYAPRFNERAAKWQWEVNLIGSSQINAFCMPGGKIAFYTGILRTLKLTDDEVAMVMGHEIAHALREHAREQAGKNTLTKLGAVGLSVATGGKYDGLVHTGANLMSLNYSRSDETDADLVGLDIAARAGYDPRAGITLWQKMSAANKGAPPQWLSTHPSGPSRIKEIERHLPEVLPLYQRAEKPKPLIKLNQP
;
A
#
# COMPACT_ATOMS: atom_id res chain seq x y z
N MET A 1 32.38 -58.79 60.20
CA MET A 1 31.37 -58.72 59.15
C MET A 1 30.70 -57.33 59.27
N LYS A 2 31.06 -56.37 58.41
CA LYS A 2 30.53 -54.97 58.46
C LYS A 2 29.74 -54.68 57.15
N ASN A 3 28.43 -54.63 57.29
CA ASN A 3 27.53 -54.24 56.20
C ASN A 3 27.68 -52.76 55.91
N LYS A 4 28.05 -52.43 54.68
CA LYS A 4 27.95 -51.03 54.15
C LYS A 4 26.63 -50.88 53.36
N VAL A 5 25.74 -50.07 53.89
CA VAL A 5 24.52 -49.67 53.21
C VAL A 5 24.89 -48.50 52.31
N LEU A 6 24.68 -48.65 50.99
CA LEU A 6 24.90 -47.62 49.98
C LEU A 6 23.59 -46.85 49.78
N PHE A 7 23.59 -45.56 50.13
CA PHE A 7 22.45 -44.65 49.95
C PHE A 7 22.55 -44.06 48.56
N CYS A 8 21.68 -44.53 47.65
CA CYS A 8 21.53 -43.89 46.34
C CYS A 8 20.61 -42.64 46.47
N VAL A 9 21.19 -41.45 46.34
CA VAL A 9 20.43 -40.20 46.22
C VAL A 9 20.12 -39.97 44.75
N THR A 10 18.87 -40.20 44.37
CA THR A 10 18.35 -39.84 43.03
C THR A 10 18.03 -38.35 43.00
N LEU A 11 18.87 -37.59 42.31
CA LEU A 11 18.60 -36.17 41.96
C LEU A 11 17.54 -36.14 40.87
N LEU A 12 16.31 -35.72 41.19
CA LEU A 12 15.31 -35.33 40.20
C LEU A 12 15.68 -33.94 39.66
N LEU A 13 16.23 -33.87 38.47
CA LEU A 13 16.33 -32.65 37.68
C LEU A 13 14.95 -32.32 37.09
N ALA A 14 14.25 -31.37 37.72
CA ALA A 14 13.09 -30.75 37.13
C ALA A 14 13.56 -29.88 35.97
N ALA A 15 13.46 -30.39 34.74
CA ALA A 15 13.62 -29.58 33.52
C ALA A 15 12.40 -28.66 33.42
N CYS A 16 12.54 -27.37 33.84
CA CYS A 16 11.64 -26.30 33.40
C CYS A 16 11.80 -26.14 31.89
N GLY A 17 10.91 -26.76 31.13
CA GLY A 17 10.73 -26.48 29.72
C GLY A 17 10.28 -25.05 29.56
N ALA A 18 11.22 -24.12 29.25
CA ALA A 18 10.88 -22.87 28.68
C ALA A 18 10.24 -23.18 27.32
N ALA A 19 8.92 -23.03 27.21
CA ALA A 19 8.25 -23.02 25.93
C ALA A 19 8.88 -21.87 25.12
N ASN A 20 9.69 -22.23 24.14
CA ASN A 20 10.10 -21.32 23.08
C ASN A 20 8.84 -20.99 22.25
N ASP A 21 8.03 -20.06 22.76
CA ASP A 21 7.04 -19.39 21.93
C ASP A 21 7.83 -18.65 20.87
N ALA A 22 7.90 -19.22 19.67
CA ALA A 22 8.35 -18.47 18.49
C ALA A 22 7.57 -17.15 18.45
N PRO A 23 8.23 -16.01 18.25
CA PRO A 23 7.54 -14.73 18.28
C PRO A 23 6.37 -14.82 17.30
N LYS A 24 5.13 -14.67 17.83
CA LYS A 24 3.93 -14.63 17.02
C LYS A 24 4.17 -13.57 15.97
N GLU A 25 3.96 -13.92 14.70
CA GLU A 25 4.02 -12.96 13.59
C GLU A 25 3.00 -11.84 13.87
N GLU A 26 3.51 -10.71 14.38
CA GLU A 26 2.68 -9.59 14.79
C GLU A 26 2.27 -8.75 13.58
N GLY A 27 1.06 -8.24 13.63
CA GLY A 27 0.46 -7.40 12.60
C GLY A 27 -0.59 -8.13 11.77
N VAL A 28 -1.01 -7.50 10.69
CA VAL A 28 -2.11 -8.03 9.87
C VAL A 28 -1.69 -9.28 9.10
N LYS A 29 -2.61 -10.24 9.02
CA LYS A 29 -2.50 -11.40 8.14
C LYS A 29 -3.31 -11.15 6.89
N VAL A 30 -2.63 -11.10 5.76
CA VAL A 30 -3.28 -10.94 4.45
C VAL A 30 -3.21 -12.23 3.64
N GLY A 31 -4.20 -12.44 2.79
CA GLY A 31 -4.29 -13.61 1.93
C GLY A 31 -3.12 -13.74 0.93
N LYS A 32 -3.05 -14.87 0.26
CA LYS A 32 -2.09 -15.06 -0.84
C LYS A 32 -2.45 -14.14 -2.00
N THR A 33 -1.44 -13.56 -2.64
CA THR A 33 -1.62 -12.79 -3.87
C THR A 33 -2.06 -13.70 -5.02
N SER A 34 -2.85 -13.14 -5.94
CA SER A 34 -3.37 -13.87 -7.10
C SER A 34 -2.24 -14.45 -7.98
N SER A 35 -2.41 -15.68 -8.45
CA SER A 35 -1.48 -16.32 -9.38
C SER A 35 -1.49 -15.69 -10.78
N LEU A 36 -2.54 -14.95 -11.14
CA LEU A 36 -2.64 -14.27 -12.44
C LEU A 36 -1.53 -13.24 -12.66
N ARG A 37 -0.97 -12.68 -11.58
CA ARG A 37 0.20 -11.81 -11.67
C ARG A 37 1.39 -12.49 -12.36
N ASN A 38 1.52 -13.81 -12.27
CA ASN A 38 2.63 -14.56 -12.84
C ASN A 38 2.62 -14.57 -14.38
N LEU A 39 1.51 -14.18 -15.01
CA LEU A 39 1.40 -14.00 -16.48
C LEU A 39 2.15 -12.75 -16.97
N VAL A 40 2.58 -11.86 -16.07
CA VAL A 40 3.27 -10.61 -16.41
C VAL A 40 4.58 -10.52 -15.62
N PRO A 41 5.74 -10.37 -16.28
CA PRO A 41 7.03 -10.20 -15.59
C PRO A 41 7.03 -8.92 -14.74
N ALA A 42 7.41 -9.03 -13.45
CA ALA A 42 7.40 -7.89 -12.52
C ALA A 42 8.29 -6.75 -12.97
N GLU A 43 9.53 -7.06 -13.41
CA GLU A 43 10.51 -6.08 -13.89
C GLU A 43 10.02 -5.33 -15.15
N GLY A 44 9.27 -6.02 -16.00
CA GLY A 44 8.67 -5.42 -17.20
C GLY A 44 7.67 -4.33 -16.81
N LEU A 45 6.79 -4.63 -15.86
CA LEU A 45 5.78 -3.70 -15.38
C LEU A 45 6.41 -2.54 -14.58
N GLU A 46 7.44 -2.80 -13.78
CA GLU A 46 8.19 -1.77 -13.05
C GLU A 46 8.88 -0.78 -14.02
N ARG A 47 9.49 -1.28 -15.12
CA ARG A 47 10.07 -0.42 -16.18
C ARG A 47 9.00 0.42 -16.88
N GLN A 48 7.86 -0.18 -17.22
CA GLN A 48 6.73 0.55 -17.80
C GLN A 48 6.21 1.64 -16.85
N ALA A 49 6.08 1.33 -15.57
CA ALA A 49 5.67 2.28 -14.54
C ALA A 49 6.66 3.45 -14.45
N ALA A 50 7.96 3.18 -14.43
CA ALA A 50 8.99 4.21 -14.38
C ALA A 50 8.93 5.14 -15.61
N GLN A 51 8.67 4.60 -16.81
CA GLN A 51 8.50 5.40 -18.03
C GLN A 51 7.24 6.28 -17.97
N GLN A 52 6.09 5.72 -17.59
CA GLN A 52 4.85 6.49 -17.44
C GLN A 52 4.99 7.58 -16.37
N TYR A 53 5.67 7.27 -15.27
CA TYR A 53 5.92 8.25 -14.20
C TYR A 53 6.85 9.39 -14.66
N LEU A 54 7.90 9.08 -15.43
CA LEU A 54 8.76 10.10 -16.01
C LEU A 54 7.99 11.02 -16.98
N GLN A 55 7.14 10.45 -17.83
CA GLN A 55 6.27 11.22 -18.72
C GLN A 55 5.33 12.14 -17.94
N LEU A 56 4.72 11.64 -16.86
CA LEU A 56 3.88 12.44 -15.98
C LEU A 56 4.66 13.63 -15.37
N LYS A 57 5.88 13.39 -14.88
CA LYS A 57 6.73 14.46 -14.32
C LYS A 57 7.05 15.52 -15.37
N GLN A 58 7.41 15.12 -16.58
CA GLN A 58 7.70 16.04 -17.68
C GLN A 58 6.47 16.88 -18.05
N GLN A 59 5.31 16.24 -18.19
CA GLN A 59 4.04 16.93 -18.49
C GLN A 59 3.62 17.91 -17.38
N THR A 60 3.80 17.52 -16.11
CA THR A 60 3.44 18.38 -14.97
C THR A 60 4.44 19.51 -14.78
N ALA A 61 5.73 19.26 -15.03
CA ALA A 61 6.77 20.29 -15.00
C ALA A 61 6.55 21.36 -16.11
N SER A 62 6.22 20.94 -17.34
CA SER A 62 5.93 21.88 -18.44
C SER A 62 4.73 22.79 -18.15
N LYS A 63 3.77 22.29 -17.35
CA LYS A 63 2.60 23.05 -16.86
C LYS A 63 2.88 23.82 -15.56
N LYS A 64 4.11 23.83 -15.06
CA LYS A 64 4.50 24.41 -13.76
C LYS A 64 3.68 23.84 -12.59
N ALA A 65 3.20 22.61 -12.71
CA ALA A 65 2.39 21.93 -11.72
C ALA A 65 3.20 20.92 -10.86
N LEU A 66 4.43 20.60 -11.24
CA LEU A 66 5.29 19.76 -10.42
C LEU A 66 5.92 20.61 -9.30
N ALA A 67 5.71 20.20 -8.04
CA ALA A 67 6.27 20.91 -6.89
C ALA A 67 7.81 20.81 -6.86
N PRO A 68 8.53 21.91 -6.58
CA PRO A 68 9.97 21.86 -6.38
C PRO A 68 10.32 21.09 -5.09
N ASP A 69 11.55 20.56 -5.01
CA ASP A 69 11.99 19.71 -3.90
C ASP A 69 11.89 20.37 -2.53
N THR A 70 11.99 21.70 -2.48
CA THR A 70 11.89 22.51 -1.25
C THR A 70 10.45 22.84 -0.85
N TYR A 71 9.45 22.39 -1.63
CA TYR A 71 8.07 22.72 -1.33
C TYR A 71 7.60 22.05 -0.04
N PRO A 72 7.06 22.79 0.95
CA PRO A 72 6.83 22.26 2.30
C PRO A 72 5.96 21.00 2.33
N GLU A 73 4.87 20.95 1.54
CA GLU A 73 4.00 19.77 1.49
C GLU A 73 4.72 18.57 0.84
N LEU A 74 5.64 18.78 -0.13
CA LEU A 74 6.45 17.69 -0.69
C LEU A 74 7.48 17.19 0.32
N VAL A 75 8.12 18.07 1.06
CA VAL A 75 9.05 17.71 2.15
C VAL A 75 8.31 16.87 3.20
N ARG A 76 7.10 17.28 3.57
CA ARG A 76 6.22 16.55 4.48
C ARG A 76 5.90 15.14 3.95
N LEU A 77 5.50 15.00 2.69
CA LEU A 77 5.22 13.70 2.07
C LEU A 77 6.44 12.79 2.06
N ARG A 78 7.61 13.31 1.71
CA ARG A 78 8.86 12.55 1.68
C ARG A 78 9.28 12.06 3.07
N ALA A 79 9.10 12.88 4.09
CA ALA A 79 9.40 12.48 5.46
C ALA A 79 8.44 11.34 5.94
N ILE A 80 7.16 11.38 5.58
CA ILE A 80 6.21 10.29 5.86
C ILE A 80 6.65 9.02 5.11
N ALA A 81 6.99 9.13 3.82
CA ALA A 81 7.45 8.01 3.01
C ALA A 81 8.72 7.37 3.58
N GLN A 82 9.71 8.16 4.00
CA GLN A 82 10.96 7.67 4.62
C GLN A 82 10.71 6.82 5.86
N ARG A 83 9.63 7.06 6.59
CA ARG A 83 9.26 6.26 7.76
C ARG A 83 8.50 4.98 7.40
N ILE A 84 7.68 5.00 6.34
CA ILE A 84 6.85 3.86 5.92
C ILE A 84 7.63 2.85 5.10
N ILE A 85 8.47 3.30 4.15
CA ILE A 85 9.19 2.47 3.17
C ILE A 85 10.03 1.35 3.82
N PRO A 86 10.73 1.54 4.96
CA PRO A 86 11.50 0.47 5.61
C PRO A 86 10.68 -0.78 5.97
N TYR A 87 9.36 -0.66 6.10
CA TYR A 87 8.46 -1.79 6.41
C TYR A 87 7.87 -2.46 5.16
N ALA A 88 8.07 -1.89 3.98
CA ALA A 88 7.58 -2.41 2.71
C ALA A 88 8.09 -3.84 2.37
N PRO A 89 9.38 -4.19 2.61
CA PRO A 89 9.91 -5.52 2.29
C PRO A 89 9.20 -6.66 3.03
N ARG A 90 8.53 -6.38 4.14
CA ARG A 90 7.72 -7.35 4.89
C ARG A 90 6.60 -7.97 4.04
N PHE A 91 6.05 -7.21 3.11
CA PHE A 91 4.94 -7.64 2.24
C PHE A 91 5.36 -7.95 0.80
N ASN A 92 6.55 -7.48 0.40
CA ASN A 92 7.16 -7.79 -0.88
C ASN A 92 8.68 -7.54 -0.81
N GLU A 93 9.47 -8.61 -0.81
CA GLU A 93 10.93 -8.52 -0.71
C GLU A 93 11.56 -7.69 -1.84
N ARG A 94 10.92 -7.64 -3.02
CA ARG A 94 11.38 -6.81 -4.15
C ARG A 94 11.39 -5.33 -3.80
N ALA A 95 10.56 -4.89 -2.86
CA ALA A 95 10.46 -3.49 -2.43
C ALA A 95 11.78 -2.94 -1.87
N ALA A 96 12.66 -3.80 -1.35
CA ALA A 96 14.01 -3.41 -0.90
C ALA A 96 14.90 -2.91 -2.06
N LYS A 97 14.59 -3.28 -3.30
CA LYS A 97 15.36 -2.91 -4.50
C LYS A 97 14.69 -1.81 -5.33
N TRP A 98 13.47 -1.39 -4.96
CA TRP A 98 12.74 -0.38 -5.72
C TRP A 98 13.39 1.01 -5.60
N GLN A 99 13.34 1.74 -6.70
CA GLN A 99 13.80 3.13 -6.75
C GLN A 99 12.63 4.04 -6.32
N TRP A 100 12.41 4.12 -5.01
CA TRP A 100 11.35 4.89 -4.40
C TRP A 100 11.45 6.37 -4.76
N GLU A 101 10.34 6.94 -5.19
CA GLU A 101 10.25 8.35 -5.59
C GLU A 101 8.91 8.93 -5.18
N VAL A 102 8.92 10.12 -4.55
CA VAL A 102 7.72 10.81 -4.10
C VAL A 102 7.69 12.21 -4.70
N ASN A 103 6.62 12.51 -5.42
CA ASN A 103 6.36 13.83 -6.00
C ASN A 103 4.96 14.34 -5.64
N LEU A 104 4.82 15.68 -5.66
CA LEU A 104 3.57 16.39 -5.44
C LEU A 104 3.20 17.15 -6.70
N ILE A 105 1.95 17.00 -7.15
CA ILE A 105 1.42 17.61 -8.35
C ILE A 105 0.37 18.66 -7.95
N GLY A 106 0.54 19.88 -8.41
CA GLY A 106 -0.40 20.98 -8.24
C GLY A 106 -1.67 20.74 -9.07
N SER A 107 -2.74 20.28 -8.42
CA SER A 107 -4.04 20.04 -9.04
C SER A 107 -5.13 20.01 -7.97
N SER A 108 -6.34 20.43 -8.32
CA SER A 108 -7.51 20.32 -7.45
C SER A 108 -8.06 18.89 -7.32
N GLN A 109 -7.54 17.93 -8.09
CA GLN A 109 -7.98 16.55 -8.02
C GLN A 109 -7.69 15.97 -6.64
N ILE A 110 -8.69 15.31 -6.05
CA ILE A 110 -8.53 14.49 -4.85
C ILE A 110 -8.00 13.13 -5.32
N ASN A 111 -6.67 12.99 -5.38
CA ASN A 111 -6.02 11.78 -5.89
C ASN A 111 -4.62 11.60 -5.31
N ALA A 112 -4.20 10.33 -5.24
CA ALA A 112 -2.84 9.88 -4.99
C ALA A 112 -2.67 8.51 -5.64
N PHE A 113 -1.44 8.06 -5.87
CA PHE A 113 -1.17 6.69 -6.36
C PHE A 113 0.27 6.27 -6.06
N CYS A 114 0.49 4.95 -6.07
CA CYS A 114 1.82 4.33 -6.13
C CYS A 114 1.87 3.30 -7.25
N MET A 115 2.69 3.56 -8.26
CA MET A 115 2.93 2.59 -9.34
C MET A 115 3.95 1.52 -8.92
N PRO A 116 3.96 0.35 -9.60
CA PRO A 116 5.00 -0.66 -9.44
C PRO A 116 6.42 -0.06 -9.47
N GLY A 117 7.30 -0.56 -8.62
CA GLY A 117 8.66 0.00 -8.48
C GLY A 117 8.75 1.22 -7.57
N GLY A 118 7.67 1.54 -6.81
CA GLY A 118 7.70 2.57 -5.76
C GLY A 118 7.60 4.01 -6.27
N LYS A 119 6.86 4.27 -7.35
CA LYS A 119 6.65 5.60 -7.93
C LYS A 119 5.38 6.24 -7.37
N ILE A 120 5.52 7.13 -6.39
CA ILE A 120 4.44 7.74 -5.60
C ILE A 120 4.17 9.16 -6.07
N ALA A 121 2.91 9.50 -6.32
CA ALA A 121 2.49 10.87 -6.52
C ALA A 121 1.26 11.20 -5.69
N PHE A 122 1.26 12.39 -5.11
CA PHE A 122 0.12 13.02 -4.47
C PHE A 122 -0.29 14.24 -5.29
N TYR A 123 -1.58 14.55 -5.27
CA TYR A 123 -2.11 15.79 -5.80
C TYR A 123 -2.42 16.75 -4.64
N THR A 124 -2.19 18.05 -4.84
CA THR A 124 -2.48 19.03 -3.76
C THR A 124 -3.94 19.00 -3.32
N GLY A 125 -4.86 18.63 -4.23
CA GLY A 125 -6.29 18.52 -3.93
C GLY A 125 -6.62 17.56 -2.81
N ILE A 126 -5.98 16.34 -2.74
CA ILE A 126 -6.27 15.39 -1.66
C ILE A 126 -5.85 15.93 -0.29
N LEU A 127 -4.68 16.61 -0.24
CA LEU A 127 -4.15 17.16 1.01
C LEU A 127 -5.01 18.33 1.52
N ARG A 128 -5.36 19.26 0.64
CA ARG A 128 -5.97 20.54 0.99
C ARG A 128 -7.48 20.45 1.14
N THR A 129 -8.17 19.77 0.21
CA THR A 129 -9.62 19.62 0.27
C THR A 129 -10.05 18.81 1.48
N LEU A 130 -9.33 17.72 1.79
CA LEU A 130 -9.63 16.87 2.93
C LEU A 130 -8.94 17.34 4.22
N LYS A 131 -8.06 18.35 4.16
CA LYS A 131 -7.28 18.86 5.31
C LYS A 131 -6.64 17.70 6.10
N LEU A 132 -5.87 16.87 5.37
CA LEU A 132 -5.31 15.64 5.95
C LEU A 132 -4.22 15.94 6.99
N THR A 133 -4.33 15.31 8.16
CA THR A 133 -3.27 15.22 9.16
C THR A 133 -2.11 14.35 8.67
N ASP A 134 -0.98 14.31 9.39
CA ASP A 134 0.15 13.44 9.04
C ASP A 134 -0.23 11.96 9.11
N ASP A 135 -1.03 11.57 10.12
CA ASP A 135 -1.52 10.21 10.26
C ASP A 135 -2.44 9.82 9.09
N GLU A 136 -3.34 10.71 8.68
CA GLU A 136 -4.22 10.45 7.54
C GLU A 136 -3.46 10.39 6.21
N VAL A 137 -2.43 11.24 6.03
CA VAL A 137 -1.52 11.16 4.86
C VAL A 137 -0.77 9.84 4.87
N ALA A 138 -0.32 9.37 6.03
CA ALA A 138 0.32 8.08 6.18
C ALA A 138 -0.62 6.92 5.84
N MET A 139 -1.91 7.02 6.18
CA MET A 139 -2.92 6.02 5.78
C MET A 139 -3.11 5.99 4.27
N VAL A 140 -3.26 7.16 3.60
CA VAL A 140 -3.33 7.22 2.13
C VAL A 140 -2.07 6.63 1.52
N MET A 141 -0.89 7.08 1.96
CA MET A 141 0.40 6.63 1.42
C MET A 141 0.61 5.13 1.62
N GLY A 142 0.30 4.63 2.81
CA GLY A 142 0.37 3.20 3.14
C GLY A 142 -0.54 2.37 2.23
N HIS A 143 -1.77 2.83 2.00
CA HIS A 143 -2.74 2.21 1.10
C HIS A 143 -2.21 2.15 -0.34
N GLU A 144 -1.69 3.26 -0.87
CA GLU A 144 -1.13 3.30 -2.22
C GLU A 144 0.12 2.40 -2.36
N ILE A 145 1.02 2.44 -1.37
CA ILE A 145 2.18 1.56 -1.31
C ILE A 145 1.72 0.10 -1.26
N ALA A 146 0.69 -0.23 -0.50
CA ALA A 146 0.16 -1.59 -0.39
C ALA A 146 -0.34 -2.14 -1.73
N HIS A 147 -1.00 -1.33 -2.58
CA HIS A 147 -1.35 -1.76 -3.93
C HIS A 147 -0.13 -2.20 -4.74
N ALA A 148 0.99 -1.48 -4.65
CA ALA A 148 2.23 -1.86 -5.32
C ALA A 148 2.87 -3.12 -4.70
N LEU A 149 2.91 -3.22 -3.36
CA LEU A 149 3.45 -4.37 -2.62
C LEU A 149 2.68 -5.66 -2.92
N ARG A 150 1.36 -5.58 -2.96
CA ARG A 150 0.46 -6.70 -3.25
C ARG A 150 0.35 -7.01 -4.74
N GLU A 151 1.03 -6.20 -5.57
CA GLU A 151 1.10 -6.36 -7.02
C GLU A 151 -0.28 -6.32 -7.71
N HIS A 152 -1.25 -5.55 -7.18
CA HIS A 152 -2.61 -5.48 -7.73
C HIS A 152 -2.63 -5.00 -9.18
N ALA A 153 -1.75 -4.05 -9.55
CA ALA A 153 -1.58 -3.63 -10.95
C ALA A 153 -1.08 -4.79 -11.85
N ARG A 154 -0.19 -5.64 -11.32
CA ARG A 154 0.34 -6.81 -12.04
C ARG A 154 -0.72 -7.90 -12.19
N GLU A 155 -1.54 -8.12 -11.16
CA GLU A 155 -2.71 -9.00 -11.26
C GLU A 155 -3.69 -8.51 -12.31
N GLN A 156 -4.03 -7.22 -12.31
CA GLN A 156 -4.92 -6.63 -13.32
C GLN A 156 -4.36 -6.79 -14.74
N ALA A 157 -3.04 -6.57 -14.91
CA ALA A 157 -2.38 -6.80 -16.19
C ALA A 157 -2.44 -8.28 -16.61
N GLY A 158 -2.31 -9.20 -15.65
CA GLY A 158 -2.47 -10.65 -15.88
C GLY A 158 -3.91 -11.02 -16.31
N LYS A 159 -4.93 -10.46 -15.65
CA LYS A 159 -6.34 -10.61 -16.05
C LYS A 159 -6.57 -10.11 -17.48
N ASN A 160 -6.03 -8.94 -17.81
CA ASN A 160 -6.13 -8.37 -19.16
C ASN A 160 -5.41 -9.24 -20.20
N THR A 161 -4.25 -9.80 -19.86
CA THR A 161 -3.52 -10.73 -20.74
C THR A 161 -4.34 -11.98 -21.01
N LEU A 162 -4.95 -12.58 -19.98
CA LEU A 162 -5.80 -13.76 -20.13
C LEU A 162 -7.03 -13.45 -21.00
N THR A 163 -7.68 -12.30 -20.79
CA THR A 163 -8.81 -11.84 -21.60
C THR A 163 -8.42 -11.66 -23.07
N LYS A 164 -7.26 -11.05 -23.33
CA LYS A 164 -6.74 -10.88 -24.68
C LYS A 164 -6.44 -12.22 -25.36
N LEU A 165 -5.83 -13.17 -24.66
CA LEU A 165 -5.59 -14.52 -25.20
C LEU A 165 -6.88 -15.22 -25.54
N GLY A 166 -7.90 -15.11 -24.69
CA GLY A 166 -9.25 -15.63 -24.96
C GLY A 166 -9.89 -14.95 -26.19
N ALA A 167 -9.76 -13.63 -26.32
CA ALA A 167 -10.28 -12.86 -27.45
C ALA A 167 -9.56 -13.23 -28.76
N VAL A 168 -8.23 -13.43 -28.75
CA VAL A 168 -7.47 -13.90 -29.91
C VAL A 168 -7.89 -15.29 -30.30
N GLY A 169 -8.05 -16.21 -29.34
CA GLY A 169 -8.57 -17.56 -29.61
C GLY A 169 -9.95 -17.53 -30.25
N LEU A 170 -10.84 -16.68 -29.77
CA LEU A 170 -12.18 -16.48 -30.34
C LEU A 170 -12.12 -15.82 -31.72
N SER A 171 -11.22 -14.82 -31.93
CA SER A 171 -11.02 -14.16 -33.22
C SER A 171 -10.54 -15.16 -34.27
N VAL A 172 -9.56 -15.99 -33.95
CA VAL A 172 -9.09 -17.07 -34.83
C VAL A 172 -10.22 -18.05 -35.16
N ALA A 173 -11.00 -18.45 -34.14
CA ALA A 173 -12.13 -19.38 -34.33
C ALA A 173 -13.28 -18.77 -35.13
N THR A 174 -13.44 -17.45 -35.16
CA THR A 174 -14.54 -16.73 -35.84
C THR A 174 -14.12 -15.96 -37.08
N GLY A 175 -12.89 -16.13 -37.55
CA GLY A 175 -12.39 -15.47 -38.78
C GLY A 175 -12.17 -13.95 -38.63
N GLY A 176 -11.67 -13.48 -37.49
CA GLY A 176 -11.19 -12.09 -37.33
C GLY A 176 -12.21 -11.06 -36.85
N LYS A 177 -13.41 -11.49 -36.42
CA LYS A 177 -14.50 -10.56 -35.97
C LYS A 177 -14.17 -9.72 -34.72
N TYR A 178 -13.06 -10.01 -34.01
CA TYR A 178 -12.73 -9.39 -32.72
C TYR A 178 -11.31 -8.79 -32.64
N ASP A 179 -10.67 -8.52 -33.79
CA ASP A 179 -9.30 -8.03 -33.85
C ASP A 179 -9.08 -6.64 -33.16
N GLY A 180 -10.15 -5.83 -33.03
CA GLY A 180 -10.06 -4.53 -32.39
C GLY A 180 -9.88 -4.55 -30.86
N LEU A 181 -10.02 -5.72 -30.21
CA LEU A 181 -9.93 -5.85 -28.75
C LEU A 181 -8.49 -6.01 -28.21
N VAL A 182 -7.50 -6.16 -29.08
CA VAL A 182 -6.14 -6.59 -28.71
C VAL A 182 -5.18 -5.44 -28.38
N HIS A 183 -5.52 -4.17 -28.61
CA HIS A 183 -4.56 -3.06 -28.68
C HIS A 183 -4.74 -1.95 -27.64
N THR A 184 -4.72 -2.22 -26.35
CA THR A 184 -4.57 -1.15 -25.36
C THR A 184 -3.54 -1.51 -24.31
N GLY A 185 -2.42 -0.77 -24.28
CA GLY A 185 -1.48 -0.78 -23.17
C GLY A 185 -2.20 -0.32 -21.89
N ALA A 186 -1.97 -1.00 -20.77
CA ALA A 186 -2.58 -0.62 -19.51
C ALA A 186 -2.05 0.75 -19.05
N ASN A 187 -2.95 1.70 -18.81
CA ASN A 187 -2.60 2.93 -18.11
C ASN A 187 -2.57 2.62 -16.60
N LEU A 188 -1.36 2.61 -16.03
CA LEU A 188 -1.16 2.26 -14.62
C LEU A 188 -1.65 3.34 -13.64
N MET A 189 -2.00 4.53 -14.14
CA MET A 189 -2.54 5.62 -13.33
C MET A 189 -4.06 5.56 -13.12
N SER A 190 -4.77 4.72 -13.86
CA SER A 190 -6.23 4.66 -13.86
C SER A 190 -6.78 3.23 -13.75
N LEU A 191 -6.09 2.40 -12.98
CA LEU A 191 -6.55 1.04 -12.69
C LEU A 191 -7.72 1.07 -11.70
N ASN A 192 -8.74 0.25 -11.95
CA ASN A 192 -9.83 0.03 -11.02
C ASN A 192 -9.56 -1.26 -10.25
N TYR A 193 -9.56 -1.17 -8.93
CA TYR A 193 -9.28 -2.29 -8.06
C TYR A 193 -10.58 -2.96 -7.58
N SER A 194 -10.49 -4.27 -7.32
CA SER A 194 -11.61 -5.00 -6.74
C SER A 194 -11.77 -4.67 -5.25
N ARG A 195 -12.94 -4.94 -4.67
CA ARG A 195 -13.16 -4.73 -3.23
C ARG A 195 -12.19 -5.55 -2.36
N SER A 196 -11.78 -6.71 -2.81
CA SER A 196 -10.76 -7.51 -2.12
C SER A 196 -9.38 -6.87 -2.16
N ASP A 197 -8.99 -6.29 -3.31
CA ASP A 197 -7.72 -5.56 -3.45
C ASP A 197 -7.71 -4.34 -2.53
N GLU A 198 -8.85 -3.65 -2.39
CA GLU A 198 -9.01 -2.49 -1.50
C GLU A 198 -8.87 -2.88 -0.02
N THR A 199 -9.53 -3.98 0.39
CA THR A 199 -9.40 -4.48 1.76
C THR A 199 -7.97 -4.90 2.06
N ASP A 200 -7.32 -5.59 1.13
CA ASP A 200 -5.93 -6.02 1.24
C ASP A 200 -4.98 -4.80 1.37
N ALA A 201 -5.22 -3.76 0.55
CA ALA A 201 -4.46 -2.52 0.59
C ALA A 201 -4.68 -1.73 1.89
N ASP A 202 -5.91 -1.67 2.42
CA ASP A 202 -6.17 -1.05 3.71
C ASP A 202 -5.41 -1.74 4.83
N LEU A 203 -5.47 -3.07 4.92
CA LEU A 203 -4.84 -3.83 5.99
C LEU A 203 -3.32 -3.72 5.96
N VAL A 204 -2.71 -3.92 4.79
CA VAL A 204 -1.26 -3.75 4.63
C VAL A 204 -0.82 -2.31 4.90
N GLY A 205 -1.60 -1.34 4.40
CA GLY A 205 -1.36 0.09 4.64
C GLY A 205 -1.39 0.44 6.13
N LEU A 206 -2.40 -0.08 6.88
CA LEU A 206 -2.49 0.08 8.33
C LEU A 206 -1.27 -0.49 9.05
N ASP A 207 -0.82 -1.69 8.69
CA ASP A 207 0.34 -2.35 9.33
C ASP A 207 1.61 -1.52 9.15
N ILE A 208 1.96 -1.15 7.90
CA ILE A 208 3.20 -0.42 7.64
C ILE A 208 3.18 1.00 8.21
N ALA A 209 2.01 1.67 8.22
CA ALA A 209 1.88 3.00 8.82
C ALA A 209 1.95 2.94 10.35
N ALA A 210 1.32 1.95 11.00
CA ALA A 210 1.41 1.74 12.44
C ALA A 210 2.86 1.47 12.89
N ARG A 211 3.59 0.61 12.17
CA ARG A 211 5.03 0.36 12.41
C ARG A 211 5.89 1.61 12.23
N ALA A 212 5.51 2.48 11.31
CA ALA A 212 6.16 3.77 11.09
C ALA A 212 5.83 4.84 12.15
N GLY A 213 4.95 4.51 13.11
CA GLY A 213 4.59 5.37 14.23
C GLY A 213 3.41 6.31 13.98
N TYR A 214 2.64 6.08 12.90
CA TYR A 214 1.41 6.80 12.60
C TYR A 214 0.20 6.08 13.19
N ASP A 215 -0.77 6.86 13.69
CA ASP A 215 -1.95 6.33 14.37
C ASP A 215 -2.89 5.62 13.37
N PRO A 216 -3.07 4.28 13.47
CA PRO A 216 -3.90 3.55 12.52
C PRO A 216 -5.40 3.92 12.58
N ARG A 217 -5.86 4.54 13.68
CA ARG A 217 -7.25 5.03 13.81
C ARG A 217 -7.55 6.14 12.81
N ALA A 218 -6.52 6.83 12.30
CA ALA A 218 -6.65 7.81 11.23
C ALA A 218 -7.20 7.24 9.92
N GLY A 219 -7.13 5.92 9.70
CA GLY A 219 -7.81 5.26 8.60
C GLY A 219 -9.33 5.43 8.63
N ILE A 220 -9.94 5.44 9.83
CA ILE A 220 -11.38 5.67 10.01
C ILE A 220 -11.74 7.10 9.63
N THR A 221 -11.03 8.09 10.19
CA THR A 221 -11.30 9.51 9.92
C THR A 221 -11.04 9.87 8.46
N LEU A 222 -10.03 9.27 7.84
CA LEU A 222 -9.77 9.39 6.39
C LEU A 222 -11.00 8.97 5.57
N TRP A 223 -11.55 7.77 5.82
CA TRP A 223 -12.71 7.28 5.09
C TRP A 223 -13.98 8.10 5.35
N GLN A 224 -14.14 8.65 6.55
CA GLN A 224 -15.23 9.59 6.86
C GLN A 224 -15.09 10.87 6.04
N LYS A 225 -13.89 11.45 5.96
CA LYS A 225 -13.61 12.65 5.14
C LYS A 225 -13.83 12.38 3.64
N MET A 226 -13.36 11.23 3.14
CA MET A 226 -13.58 10.81 1.74
C MET A 226 -15.07 10.67 1.42
N SER A 227 -15.83 10.05 2.32
CA SER A 227 -17.28 9.88 2.16
C SER A 227 -18.02 11.23 2.19
N ALA A 228 -17.58 12.15 3.05
CA ALA A 228 -18.15 13.50 3.11
C ALA A 228 -17.84 14.33 1.85
N ALA A 229 -16.67 14.13 1.22
CA ALA A 229 -16.28 14.79 -0.02
C ALA A 229 -17.01 14.24 -1.26
N ASN A 230 -17.67 13.09 -1.15
CA ASN A 230 -18.41 12.44 -2.26
C ASN A 230 -19.81 13.03 -2.50
N LYS A 231 -20.04 14.29 -2.10
CA LYS A 231 -21.30 15.00 -2.36
C LYS A 231 -21.28 15.57 -3.77
N GLY A 232 -21.85 14.85 -4.76
CA GLY A 232 -21.88 15.26 -6.17
C GLY A 232 -21.09 14.28 -7.06
N ALA A 233 -20.18 14.79 -7.90
CA ALA A 233 -19.28 13.91 -8.65
C ALA A 233 -18.27 13.26 -7.72
N PRO A 234 -18.11 11.91 -7.74
CA PRO A 234 -17.15 11.23 -6.88
C PRO A 234 -15.73 11.74 -7.15
N PRO A 235 -14.92 11.98 -6.09
CA PRO A 235 -13.51 12.27 -6.25
C PRO A 235 -12.82 11.23 -7.15
N GLN A 236 -11.82 11.64 -7.93
CA GLN A 236 -11.09 10.75 -8.83
C GLN A 236 -10.55 9.51 -8.09
N TRP A 237 -10.05 9.71 -6.87
CA TRP A 237 -9.56 8.61 -6.04
C TRP A 237 -10.65 7.57 -5.72
N LEU A 238 -11.90 8.00 -5.45
CA LEU A 238 -13.02 7.08 -5.23
C LEU A 238 -13.50 6.36 -6.50
N SER A 239 -13.15 6.87 -7.68
CA SER A 239 -13.44 6.20 -8.95
C SER A 239 -12.53 4.99 -9.19
N THR A 240 -11.30 5.03 -8.68
CA THR A 240 -10.32 3.93 -8.77
C THR A 240 -10.33 3.06 -7.51
N HIS A 241 -10.72 3.62 -6.36
CA HIS A 241 -10.76 2.97 -5.05
C HIS A 241 -12.19 3.01 -4.50
N PRO A 242 -13.03 2.01 -4.79
CA PRO A 242 -14.40 2.00 -4.32
C PRO A 242 -14.51 2.13 -2.80
N SER A 243 -15.27 3.13 -2.34
CA SER A 243 -15.56 3.35 -0.94
C SER A 243 -16.80 2.58 -0.50
N GLY A 244 -16.89 2.31 0.80
CA GLY A 244 -18.10 1.77 1.42
C GLY A 244 -17.97 1.65 2.94
N PRO A 245 -19.11 1.60 3.67
CA PRO A 245 -19.10 1.41 5.12
C PRO A 245 -18.37 0.14 5.57
N SER A 246 -18.25 -0.85 4.69
CA SER A 246 -17.52 -2.10 4.96
C SER A 246 -16.03 -1.86 5.20
N ARG A 247 -15.39 -0.88 4.52
CA ARG A 247 -13.95 -0.58 4.72
C ARG A 247 -13.68 -0.06 6.13
N ILE A 248 -14.50 0.85 6.64
CA ILE A 248 -14.36 1.34 8.02
C ILE A 248 -14.49 0.19 9.02
N LYS A 249 -15.49 -0.69 8.84
CA LYS A 249 -15.69 -1.87 9.70
C LYS A 249 -14.50 -2.83 9.66
N GLU A 250 -13.90 -3.04 8.48
CA GLU A 250 -12.70 -3.89 8.35
C GLU A 250 -11.50 -3.24 9.07
N ILE A 251 -11.29 -1.95 8.92
CA ILE A 251 -10.25 -1.22 9.66
C ILE A 251 -10.47 -1.37 11.17
N GLU A 252 -11.67 -1.08 11.67
CA GLU A 252 -12.01 -1.19 13.10
C GLU A 252 -11.74 -2.61 13.64
N ARG A 253 -12.09 -3.64 12.89
CA ARG A 253 -11.87 -5.05 13.25
C ARG A 253 -10.39 -5.39 13.41
N HIS A 254 -9.52 -4.79 12.59
CA HIS A 254 -8.08 -5.08 12.58
C HIS A 254 -7.24 -4.09 13.42
N LEU A 255 -7.85 -3.04 14.00
CA LEU A 255 -7.13 -2.15 14.92
C LEU A 255 -6.41 -2.89 16.07
N PRO A 256 -7.00 -3.92 16.72
CA PRO A 256 -6.32 -4.65 17.79
C PRO A 256 -5.00 -5.32 17.35
N GLU A 257 -4.84 -5.64 16.06
CA GLU A 257 -3.64 -6.27 15.52
C GLU A 257 -2.51 -5.25 15.29
N VAL A 258 -2.85 -4.00 14.95
CA VAL A 258 -1.90 -2.95 14.57
C VAL A 258 -1.64 -1.92 15.66
N LEU A 259 -2.56 -1.72 16.61
CA LEU A 259 -2.36 -0.80 17.74
C LEU A 259 -1.11 -1.12 18.58
N PRO A 260 -0.79 -2.37 18.90
CA PRO A 260 0.46 -2.71 19.59
C PRO A 260 1.71 -2.30 18.79
N LEU A 261 1.68 -2.40 17.45
CA LEU A 261 2.76 -1.95 16.58
C LEU A 261 2.96 -0.44 16.70
N TYR A 262 1.85 0.32 16.58
CA TYR A 262 1.85 1.76 16.76
C TYR A 262 2.36 2.18 18.12
N GLN A 263 1.91 1.52 19.21
CA GLN A 263 2.29 1.88 20.58
C GLN A 263 3.80 1.76 20.81
N ARG A 264 4.45 0.75 20.23
CA ARG A 264 5.90 0.51 20.35
C ARG A 264 6.74 1.33 19.39
N ALA A 265 6.16 1.83 18.31
CA ALA A 265 6.89 2.57 17.29
C ALA A 265 7.31 3.96 17.81
N GLU A 266 8.49 4.40 17.38
CA GLU A 266 8.92 5.80 17.57
C GLU A 266 7.95 6.74 16.83
N LYS A 267 7.45 7.74 17.53
CA LYS A 267 6.50 8.69 16.94
C LYS A 267 7.22 9.69 16.03
N PRO A 268 6.60 10.09 14.91
CA PRO A 268 7.16 11.13 14.06
C PRO A 268 7.28 12.44 14.84
N LYS A 269 8.42 13.11 14.69
CA LYS A 269 8.56 14.49 15.20
C LYS A 269 7.72 15.41 14.32
N PRO A 270 7.00 16.39 14.89
CA PRO A 270 6.24 17.36 14.09
C PRO A 270 7.19 18.06 13.10
N LEU A 271 6.95 17.91 11.80
CA LEU A 271 7.84 18.41 10.77
C LEU A 271 7.80 19.93 10.61
N ILE A 272 6.68 20.57 10.92
CA ILE A 272 6.52 22.04 10.96
C ILE A 272 5.16 22.32 11.59
N LYS A 273 5.06 23.31 12.49
CA LYS A 273 3.80 24.01 12.71
C LYS A 273 3.53 24.79 11.43
N LEU A 274 2.71 24.25 10.54
CA LEU A 274 2.11 25.08 9.49
C LEU A 274 1.30 26.12 10.24
N ASN A 275 1.81 27.36 10.30
CA ASN A 275 1.01 28.50 10.70
C ASN A 275 -0.23 28.46 9.80
N GLN A 276 -1.36 28.06 10.39
CA GLN A 276 -2.64 28.24 9.73
C GLN A 276 -2.86 29.75 9.63
N PRO A 277 -3.24 30.27 8.44
CA PRO A 277 -3.66 31.67 8.30
C PRO A 277 -4.91 31.93 9.11
#